data_c343941eb7e622b1832211dac4cb30e0
#
_entry.id   c343941eb7e622b1832211dac4cb30e0
#
_cell.length_a   1.000
_cell.length_b   1.000
_cell.length_c   1.000
_cell.angle_alpha   90.00
_cell.angle_beta   90.00
_cell.angle_gamma   90.00
#
_symmetry.space_group_name_H-M   'P 1'
#
loop_
_entity.id
_entity.type
_entity.pdbx_description
1 polymer ?
#
loop_
_entity_poly.entity_id
_entity_poly.type
_entity_poly.pdbx_seq_one_letter_code
_entity_poly.pdbx_strand_id
1 'polypeptide(L)'
;MSEQKILNYKNKPLTRQGNTICYGNSTDKYILVMMILETAKTGGIDLATKVFVQVQSTRETEDKKINVVKFAEFSSLYEAFDAGEYWLNRELESL
;
A
#
# COMPACT_ATOMS: atom_id res chain seq x y z
N MET A 1 -11.77 -18.08 -8.04
CA MET A 1 -12.36 -16.84 -7.56
C MET A 1 -11.49 -16.27 -6.45
N SER A 2 -10.94 -15.11 -6.66
CA SER A 2 -10.10 -14.49 -5.65
C SER A 2 -10.96 -13.84 -4.58
N GLU A 3 -10.76 -14.26 -3.35
CA GLU A 3 -11.45 -13.64 -2.24
C GLU A 3 -10.67 -12.41 -1.80
N GLN A 4 -11.35 -11.29 -1.75
CA GLN A 4 -10.78 -10.06 -1.24
C GLN A 4 -10.94 -10.06 0.27
N LYS A 5 -9.82 -10.11 0.98
CA LYS A 5 -9.85 -10.02 2.44
C LYS A 5 -9.77 -8.56 2.82
N ILE A 6 -10.75 -8.11 3.61
CA ILE A 6 -10.79 -6.75 4.11
C ILE A 6 -10.53 -6.81 5.62
N LEU A 7 -9.44 -6.19 6.03
CA LEU A 7 -9.08 -6.08 7.44
C LEU A 7 -9.11 -4.61 7.82
N ASN A 8 -9.30 -4.33 9.09
CA ASN A 8 -9.20 -2.96 9.61
C ASN A 8 -7.93 -2.84 10.43
N TYR A 9 -7.14 -1.83 10.13
CA TYR A 9 -5.94 -1.52 10.87
C TYR A 9 -5.94 -0.04 11.20
N LYS A 10 -5.90 0.29 12.49
CA LYS A 10 -5.92 1.67 12.96
C LYS A 10 -7.06 2.49 12.32
N ASN A 11 -8.25 1.88 12.30
CA ASN A 11 -9.49 2.47 11.79
C ASN A 11 -9.52 2.71 10.27
N LYS A 12 -8.62 2.07 9.53
CA LYS A 12 -8.63 2.15 8.06
C LYS A 12 -8.69 0.75 7.47
N PRO A 13 -9.39 0.56 6.36
CA PRO A 13 -9.45 -0.74 5.72
C PRO A 13 -8.12 -1.10 5.08
N LEU A 14 -7.73 -2.35 5.26
CA LEU A 14 -6.55 -2.94 4.65
C LEU A 14 -7.03 -4.08 3.77
N THR A 15 -6.83 -3.98 2.47
CA THR A 15 -7.27 -5.00 1.53
C THR A 15 -6.08 -5.57 0.78
N ARG A 16 -6.18 -6.86 0.45
CA ARG A 16 -5.15 -7.52 -0.35
C ARG A 16 -5.80 -8.26 -1.51
N GLN A 17 -5.25 -8.08 -2.69
CA GLN A 17 -5.65 -8.81 -3.88
C GLN A 17 -4.40 -9.25 -4.60
N GLY A 18 -4.12 -10.56 -4.56
CA GLY A 18 -2.89 -11.09 -5.12
C GLY A 18 -1.67 -10.50 -4.42
N ASN A 19 -0.80 -9.87 -5.18
CA ASN A 19 0.43 -9.26 -4.67
C ASN A 19 0.27 -7.76 -4.39
N THR A 20 -0.94 -7.24 -4.48
CA THR A 20 -1.20 -5.82 -4.25
C THR A 20 -1.97 -5.65 -2.95
N ILE A 21 -1.47 -4.76 -2.09
CA ILE A 21 -2.09 -4.46 -0.80
C ILE A 21 -2.43 -2.98 -0.80
N CYS A 22 -3.70 -2.66 -0.48
CA CYS A 22 -4.18 -1.29 -0.40
C CYS A 22 -4.57 -0.97 1.03
N TYR A 23 -4.16 0.18 1.53
CA TYR A 23 -4.45 0.62 2.88
C TYR A 23 -4.99 2.05 2.85
N GLY A 24 -6.17 2.24 3.45
CA GLY A 24 -6.81 3.52 3.53
C GLY A 24 -8.23 3.49 2.96
N ASN A 25 -8.97 4.55 3.19
CA ASN A 25 -10.34 4.69 2.70
C ASN A 25 -10.34 5.35 1.32
N SER A 26 -11.16 4.85 0.42
CA SER A 26 -11.30 5.46 -0.91
C SER A 26 -11.88 6.87 -0.84
N THR A 27 -12.49 7.23 0.30
CA THR A 27 -13.00 8.57 0.54
C THR A 27 -11.94 9.54 1.06
N ASP A 28 -10.78 9.04 1.49
CA ASP A 28 -9.67 9.88 1.90
C ASP A 28 -8.96 10.43 0.66
N LYS A 29 -8.24 11.52 0.82
CA LYS A 29 -7.54 12.14 -0.30
C LYS A 29 -6.33 11.34 -0.79
N TYR A 30 -5.79 10.49 0.06
CA TYR A 30 -4.62 9.67 -0.26
C TYR A 30 -4.84 8.25 0.24
N ILE A 31 -4.27 7.30 -0.46
CA ILE A 31 -4.24 5.91 -0.06
C ILE A 31 -2.82 5.36 -0.23
N LEU A 32 -2.54 4.30 0.51
CA LEU A 32 -1.26 3.60 0.41
C LEU A 32 -1.45 2.34 -0.42
N VAL A 33 -0.59 2.16 -1.41
CA VAL A 33 -0.58 0.95 -2.24
C VAL A 33 0.79 0.30 -2.15
N MET A 34 0.81 -0.99 -1.86
CA MET A 34 2.04 -1.77 -1.80
C MET A 34 1.93 -2.93 -2.78
N MET A 35 3.00 -3.16 -3.55
CA MET A 35 3.07 -4.27 -4.49
C MET A 35 4.26 -5.15 -4.15
N ILE A 36 3.99 -6.44 -3.94
CA ILE A 36 5.06 -7.41 -3.68
C ILE A 36 5.64 -7.83 -5.02
N LEU A 37 6.89 -7.44 -5.27
CA LEU A 37 7.57 -7.70 -6.54
C LEU A 37 8.33 -9.01 -6.54
N GLU A 38 8.91 -9.40 -5.40
CA GLU A 38 9.67 -10.63 -5.28
C GLU A 38 9.43 -11.26 -3.92
N THR A 39 9.47 -12.58 -3.89
CA THR A 39 9.40 -13.36 -2.66
C THR A 39 10.50 -14.39 -2.66
N ALA A 40 10.91 -14.82 -1.46
CA ALA A 40 11.85 -15.90 -1.29
C ALA A 40 11.28 -16.87 -0.27
N LYS A 41 11.53 -18.16 -0.50
CA LYS A 41 11.06 -19.18 0.41
C LYS A 41 12.12 -19.44 1.47
N THR A 42 11.75 -19.25 2.72
CA THR A 42 12.64 -19.44 3.85
C THR A 42 11.91 -20.28 4.90
N GLY A 43 12.47 -21.47 5.19
CA GLY A 43 11.86 -22.36 6.17
C GLY A 43 10.44 -22.78 5.82
N GLY A 44 10.11 -22.91 4.52
CA GLY A 44 8.78 -23.29 4.07
C GLY A 44 7.78 -22.15 4.01
N ILE A 45 8.22 -20.92 4.30
CA ILE A 45 7.36 -19.74 4.28
C ILE A 45 7.83 -18.79 3.19
N ASP A 46 6.89 -18.27 2.41
CA ASP A 46 7.19 -17.25 1.41
C ASP A 46 7.25 -15.88 2.07
N LEU A 47 8.42 -15.25 1.99
CA LEU A 47 8.63 -13.92 2.54
C LEU A 47 8.86 -12.92 1.41
N ALA A 48 8.23 -11.75 1.52
CA ALA A 48 8.46 -10.69 0.56
C ALA A 48 9.90 -10.17 0.71
N THR A 49 10.64 -10.15 -0.40
CA THR A 49 12.02 -9.65 -0.42
C THR A 49 12.16 -8.36 -1.20
N LYS A 50 11.11 -7.98 -1.93
CA LYS A 50 11.07 -6.72 -2.66
C LYS A 50 9.64 -6.23 -2.71
N VAL A 51 9.39 -5.07 -2.12
CA VAL A 51 8.06 -4.47 -2.03
C VAL A 51 8.13 -3.03 -2.51
N PHE A 52 7.28 -2.69 -3.45
CA PHE A 52 7.17 -1.32 -3.96
C PHE A 52 6.01 -0.63 -3.26
N VAL A 53 6.28 0.52 -2.67
CA VAL A 53 5.30 1.28 -1.88
C VAL A 53 5.01 2.60 -2.56
N GLN A 54 3.73 2.94 -2.67
CA GLN A 54 3.29 4.21 -3.24
C GLN A 54 2.23 4.84 -2.35
N VAL A 55 2.30 6.15 -2.18
CA VAL A 55 1.18 6.94 -1.66
C VAL A 55 0.56 7.64 -2.85
N GLN A 56 -0.71 7.36 -3.11
CA GLN A 56 -1.41 7.83 -4.28
C GLN A 56 -2.55 8.76 -3.89
N SER A 57 -2.76 9.79 -4.71
CA SER A 57 -3.93 10.63 -4.59
C SER A 57 -5.15 9.87 -5.11
N THR A 58 -6.27 9.95 -4.39
CA THR A 58 -7.52 9.35 -4.82
C THR A 58 -8.28 10.22 -5.81
N ARG A 59 -7.84 11.47 -5.99
CA ARG A 59 -8.50 12.39 -6.93
C ARG A 59 -8.07 12.08 -8.35
N GLU A 60 -9.05 12.00 -9.24
CA GLU A 60 -8.76 11.93 -10.65
C GLU A 60 -8.35 13.31 -11.14
N THR A 61 -7.24 13.36 -11.89
CA THR A 61 -6.87 14.57 -12.60
C THR A 61 -7.65 14.63 -13.91
N GLU A 62 -7.57 15.77 -14.61
CA GLU A 62 -8.22 15.91 -15.91
C GLU A 62 -7.77 14.84 -16.90
N ASP A 63 -6.55 14.35 -16.77
CA ASP A 63 -5.99 13.29 -17.60
C ASP A 63 -6.32 11.90 -17.11
N LYS A 64 -7.10 11.78 -16.04
CA LYS A 64 -7.45 10.51 -15.41
C LYS A 64 -6.25 9.69 -14.99
N LYS A 65 -5.15 10.34 -14.66
CA LYS A 65 -3.93 9.68 -14.21
C LYS A 65 -3.89 9.61 -12.69
N ILE A 66 -3.43 8.46 -12.21
CA ILE A 66 -3.18 8.28 -10.79
C ILE A 66 -1.97 9.14 -10.43
N ASN A 67 -2.14 9.98 -9.42
CA ASN A 67 -1.09 10.89 -8.99
C ASN A 67 -0.34 10.30 -7.81
N VAL A 68 0.89 9.83 -8.04
CA VAL A 68 1.73 9.27 -6.99
C VAL A 68 2.52 10.40 -6.37
N VAL A 69 2.31 10.62 -5.07
CA VAL A 69 2.98 11.72 -4.36
C VAL A 69 4.27 11.27 -3.68
N LYS A 70 4.40 9.98 -3.40
CA LYS A 70 5.62 9.43 -2.82
C LYS A 70 5.72 7.95 -3.13
N PHE A 71 6.93 7.46 -3.36
CA PHE A 71 7.16 6.05 -3.61
C PHE A 71 8.55 5.64 -3.17
N ALA A 72 8.71 4.36 -2.85
CA ALA A 72 10.01 3.78 -2.53
C ALA A 72 9.92 2.26 -2.62
N GLU A 73 11.07 1.61 -2.55
CA GLU A 73 11.18 0.17 -2.58
C GLU A 73 11.83 -0.31 -1.30
N PHE A 74 11.31 -1.40 -0.75
CA PHE A 74 11.79 -1.97 0.50
C PHE A 74 12.08 -3.46 0.32
N SER A 75 12.88 -4.00 1.24
CA SER A 75 13.27 -5.41 1.20
C SER A 75 12.39 -6.31 2.07
N SER A 76 11.37 -5.77 2.72
CA SER A 76 10.41 -6.56 3.47
C SER A 76 9.06 -5.86 3.51
N LEU A 77 8.01 -6.67 3.66
CA LEU A 77 6.65 -6.14 3.74
C LEU A 77 6.46 -5.31 5.01
N TYR A 78 7.07 -5.75 6.11
CA TYR A 78 6.97 -5.04 7.38
C TYR A 78 7.55 -3.62 7.28
N GLU A 79 8.76 -3.51 6.74
CA GLU A 79 9.38 -2.21 6.55
C GLU A 79 8.59 -1.32 5.59
N ALA A 80 8.09 -1.93 4.52
CA ALA A 80 7.30 -1.21 3.53
C ALA A 80 6.04 -0.62 4.15
N PHE A 81 5.33 -1.42 4.93
CA PHE A 81 4.08 -0.97 5.54
C PHE A 81 4.34 0.10 6.60
N ASP A 82 5.38 -0.09 7.41
CA ASP A 82 5.72 0.85 8.48
C ASP A 82 6.03 2.25 7.90
N ALA A 83 6.88 2.29 6.89
CA ALA A 83 7.22 3.54 6.22
C ALA A 83 6.02 4.13 5.48
N GLY A 84 5.27 3.27 4.78
CA GLY A 84 4.12 3.72 4.00
C GLY A 84 3.02 4.30 4.86
N GLU A 85 2.74 3.67 5.99
CA GLU A 85 1.75 4.18 6.93
C GLU A 85 2.13 5.57 7.44
N TYR A 86 3.40 5.74 7.76
CA TYR A 86 3.90 7.03 8.23
C TYR A 86 3.73 8.10 7.15
N TRP A 87 4.08 7.78 5.91
CA TRP A 87 3.93 8.72 4.79
C TRP A 87 2.47 9.07 4.54
N LEU A 88 1.60 8.06 4.57
CA LEU A 88 0.18 8.28 4.34
C LEU A 88 -0.41 9.23 5.38
N ASN A 89 -0.09 8.98 6.64
CA ASN A 89 -0.59 9.83 7.72
C ASN A 89 -0.07 11.26 7.60
N ARG A 90 1.17 11.44 7.21
CA ARG A 90 1.73 12.78 7.01
C ARG A 90 1.04 13.52 5.88
N GLU A 91 0.74 12.84 4.78
CA GLU A 91 0.04 13.48 3.67
C GLU A 91 -1.39 13.87 4.07
N LEU A 92 -2.07 13.01 4.81
CA LEU A 92 -3.42 13.30 5.27
C LEU A 92 -3.45 14.42 6.31
N GLU A 93 -2.42 14.52 7.15
CA GLU A 93 -2.33 15.58 8.15
C GLU A 93 -1.98 16.94 7.56
N SER A 94 -1.35 16.97 6.41
CA SER A 94 -0.92 18.22 5.78
C SER A 94 -2.02 18.91 4.99
N LEU A 95 -3.23 18.36 5.03
CA LEU A 95 -4.37 18.92 4.27
C LEU A 95 -4.99 20.14 4.96
#